data_d0ff8506948d0d1b6ac5d381ecf2033b
#
_entry.id   d0ff8506948d0d1b6ac5d381ecf2033b
#
_cell.length_a   1.000
_cell.length_b   1.000
_cell.length_c   1.000
_cell.angle_alpha   90.00
_cell.angle_beta   90.00
_cell.angle_gamma   90.00
#
_symmetry.space_group_name_H-M   'P 1'
#
loop_
_entity.id
_entity.type
_entity.pdbx_description
1 polymer ?
#
loop_
_entity_poly.entity_id
_entity_poly.type
_entity_poly.pdbx_seq_one_letter_code
_entity_poly.pdbx_strand_id
1 'polypeptide(L)'
;MLLVLALLAAYPWRATLVGRGQAAGARVCGWNDPVLRGEEARVLAATWGTNVSRDVAVVHPSRAYSGVWLRDSFWTLTGLGDAALGSHALANFASRQNHIGQIPTQFAVFLRGPIYKPDESTLLFLIWSAWEAQHHGRPPARTVLMRALAYVRDRAPGGLYLSHTGDYTSWYDSFRLGRTGVLAYNQGLYAVAMQSARSLHLGVGGAEIARAVAGYRSLVDHRHGYLRMGTGLNYHDISGLTGEFLSLWLFHRPMLSDAAVRATLLTQPAFRGGFAVVVDGRGRYLPRRSFSVHLTDGAYQNGGSWLLFDYMALATGWLHHLPGVAERMRSRLVAEFEAGPTFREYLDTNPRSSYYGTEPAWRDGFAWNTFIFRVDAVLAARCVA
;
A
#
# COMPACT_ATOMS: atom_id res chain seq x y z
N MET A 1 -21.93 -16.88 -25.90
CA MET A 1 -21.08 -15.79 -26.45
C MET A 1 -21.84 -14.50 -26.77
N LEU A 2 -23.12 -14.51 -27.07
CA LEU A 2 -23.94 -13.30 -27.36
C LEU A 2 -24.40 -12.53 -26.11
N LEU A 3 -24.53 -13.16 -24.94
CA LEU A 3 -24.98 -12.48 -23.71
C LEU A 3 -23.89 -11.62 -23.05
N VAL A 4 -22.62 -11.94 -23.25
CA VAL A 4 -21.49 -11.18 -22.71
C VAL A 4 -21.24 -9.87 -23.48
N LEU A 5 -21.53 -9.88 -24.78
CA LEU A 5 -21.43 -8.67 -25.62
C LEU A 5 -22.57 -7.66 -25.34
N ALA A 6 -23.74 -8.13 -24.93
CA ALA A 6 -24.87 -7.27 -24.58
C ALA A 6 -24.65 -6.52 -23.25
N LEU A 7 -23.90 -7.10 -22.30
CA LEU A 7 -23.55 -6.45 -21.03
C LEU A 7 -22.48 -5.36 -21.21
N LEU A 8 -21.61 -5.47 -22.22
CA LEU A 8 -20.60 -4.45 -22.52
C LEU A 8 -21.18 -3.22 -23.25
N ALA A 9 -22.31 -3.38 -23.95
CA ALA A 9 -23.00 -2.29 -24.66
C ALA A 9 -23.91 -1.43 -23.76
N ALA A 10 -24.22 -1.90 -22.55
CA ALA A 10 -25.15 -1.25 -21.63
C ALA A 10 -24.49 -0.26 -20.65
N TYR A 11 -23.19 0.02 -20.76
CA TYR A 11 -22.51 0.96 -19.87
C TYR A 11 -22.36 2.35 -20.52
N PRO A 12 -23.23 3.32 -20.19
CA PRO A 12 -23.19 4.68 -20.77
C PRO A 12 -21.99 5.52 -20.28
N TRP A 13 -21.17 4.98 -19.38
CA TRP A 13 -20.05 5.73 -18.79
C TRP A 13 -18.88 6.01 -19.74
N ARG A 14 -18.75 5.24 -20.84
CA ARG A 14 -17.74 5.54 -21.88
C ARG A 14 -17.88 6.94 -22.49
N ALA A 15 -19.10 7.43 -22.58
CA ALA A 15 -19.38 8.75 -23.16
C ALA A 15 -19.36 9.90 -22.13
N THR A 16 -19.63 9.62 -20.84
CA THR A 16 -19.75 10.65 -19.80
C THR A 16 -18.42 11.04 -19.19
N LEU A 17 -17.41 10.17 -19.23
CA LEU A 17 -16.09 10.43 -18.65
C LEU A 17 -15.21 11.35 -19.51
N VAL A 18 -15.49 11.49 -20.80
CA VAL A 18 -14.66 12.28 -21.75
C VAL A 18 -15.23 13.70 -22.00
N GLY A 19 -16.47 14.01 -21.61
CA GLY A 19 -17.21 15.13 -22.18
C GLY A 19 -17.70 16.23 -21.22
N ARG A 20 -17.34 16.31 -19.95
CA ARG A 20 -17.74 17.44 -19.10
C ARG A 20 -16.51 18.23 -18.64
N GLY A 21 -16.25 19.32 -19.37
CA GLY A 21 -15.39 20.40 -18.89
C GLY A 21 -15.87 20.86 -17.51
N GLN A 22 -14.96 20.89 -16.55
CA GLN A 22 -15.23 21.34 -15.19
C GLN A 22 -15.62 22.83 -15.21
N ALA A 23 -16.74 23.15 -14.58
CA ALA A 23 -16.97 24.49 -14.10
C ALA A 23 -15.86 24.81 -13.07
N ALA A 24 -15.06 25.83 -13.35
CA ALA A 24 -14.03 26.32 -12.45
C ALA A 24 -14.68 26.70 -11.11
N GLY A 25 -14.34 25.99 -10.03
CA GLY A 25 -14.75 26.36 -8.67
C GLY A 25 -15.43 25.26 -7.82
N ALA A 26 -15.83 24.12 -8.37
CA ALA A 26 -16.34 23.04 -7.55
C ALA A 26 -15.16 22.30 -6.89
N ARG A 27 -15.00 22.42 -5.57
CA ARG A 27 -14.12 21.52 -4.79
C ARG A 27 -14.62 20.11 -4.99
N VAL A 28 -13.86 19.27 -5.68
CA VAL A 28 -14.14 17.85 -5.84
C VAL A 28 -13.85 17.19 -4.50
N CYS A 29 -14.85 17.18 -3.64
CA CYS A 29 -14.79 16.59 -2.31
C CYS A 29 -15.33 15.16 -2.39
N GLY A 30 -14.43 14.19 -2.45
CA GLY A 30 -14.75 12.78 -2.46
C GLY A 30 -15.42 12.31 -3.77
N TRP A 31 -15.26 11.06 -4.06
CA TRP A 31 -15.88 10.40 -5.20
C TRP A 31 -17.37 10.16 -4.92
N ASN A 32 -18.21 11.10 -5.25
CA ASN A 32 -19.67 10.92 -5.27
C ASN A 32 -20.18 10.39 -6.64
N ASP A 33 -19.32 9.74 -7.41
CA ASP A 33 -19.69 9.15 -8.69
C ASP A 33 -20.52 7.87 -8.46
N PRO A 34 -21.82 7.81 -8.88
CA PRO A 34 -22.68 6.65 -8.67
C PRO A 34 -22.15 5.37 -9.34
N VAL A 35 -21.39 5.50 -10.44
CA VAL A 35 -20.81 4.37 -11.16
C VAL A 35 -19.70 3.75 -10.32
N LEU A 36 -18.82 4.57 -9.72
CA LEU A 36 -17.76 4.09 -8.84
C LEU A 36 -18.32 3.41 -7.60
N ARG A 37 -19.42 3.91 -7.02
CA ARG A 37 -20.11 3.25 -5.89
C ARG A 37 -20.69 1.90 -6.27
N GLY A 38 -21.23 1.76 -7.48
CA GLY A 38 -21.70 0.47 -8.00
C GLY A 38 -20.56 -0.54 -8.15
N GLU A 39 -19.44 -0.12 -8.70
CA GLU A 39 -18.24 -0.94 -8.84
C GLU A 39 -17.63 -1.29 -7.48
N GLU A 40 -17.57 -0.35 -6.54
CA GLU A 40 -17.16 -0.59 -5.15
C GLU A 40 -17.95 -1.73 -4.53
N ALA A 41 -19.27 -1.65 -4.53
CA ALA A 41 -20.13 -2.68 -3.95
C ALA A 41 -19.89 -4.06 -4.61
N ARG A 42 -19.70 -4.10 -5.92
CA ARG A 42 -19.42 -5.32 -6.68
C ARG A 42 -18.07 -5.93 -6.30
N VAL A 43 -17.02 -5.12 -6.25
CA VAL A 43 -15.66 -5.58 -5.89
C VAL A 43 -15.60 -6.02 -4.44
N LEU A 44 -16.23 -5.30 -3.51
CA LEU A 44 -16.33 -5.70 -2.11
C LEU A 44 -17.04 -7.04 -1.98
N ALA A 45 -18.17 -7.23 -2.64
CA ALA A 45 -18.90 -8.50 -2.63
C ALA A 45 -18.06 -9.67 -3.20
N ALA A 46 -17.35 -9.44 -4.31
CA ALA A 46 -16.45 -10.43 -4.90
C ALA A 46 -15.29 -10.78 -3.94
N THR A 47 -14.69 -9.82 -3.29
CA THR A 47 -13.61 -10.02 -2.31
C THR A 47 -14.12 -10.83 -1.12
N TRP A 48 -15.31 -10.50 -0.58
CA TRP A 48 -15.94 -11.27 0.49
C TRP A 48 -16.16 -12.72 0.11
N GLY A 49 -16.65 -12.98 -1.09
CA GLY A 49 -16.95 -14.33 -1.56
C GLY A 49 -15.73 -15.17 -1.95
N THR A 50 -14.60 -14.51 -2.27
CA THR A 50 -13.46 -15.19 -2.90
C THR A 50 -12.22 -15.24 -2.01
N ASN A 51 -11.94 -14.16 -1.30
CA ASN A 51 -10.66 -13.95 -0.62
C ASN A 51 -10.75 -14.12 0.90
N VAL A 52 -11.95 -14.01 1.48
CA VAL A 52 -12.15 -14.01 2.93
C VAL A 52 -12.75 -15.32 3.41
N SER A 53 -12.05 -16.01 4.30
CA SER A 53 -12.58 -17.16 5.05
C SER A 53 -12.97 -16.72 6.45
N ARG A 54 -14.27 -16.59 6.71
CA ARG A 54 -14.80 -16.11 8.00
C ARG A 54 -14.59 -17.09 9.14
N ASP A 55 -14.68 -18.40 8.86
CA ASP A 55 -14.59 -19.46 9.87
C ASP A 55 -13.25 -19.50 10.57
N VAL A 56 -12.18 -19.14 9.86
CA VAL A 56 -10.81 -19.15 10.37
C VAL A 56 -10.20 -17.74 10.42
N ALA A 57 -10.97 -16.70 10.13
CA ALA A 57 -10.56 -15.30 10.13
C ALA A 57 -9.25 -15.06 9.35
N VAL A 58 -9.20 -15.49 8.11
CA VAL A 58 -8.05 -15.33 7.22
C VAL A 58 -8.43 -14.66 5.90
N VAL A 59 -7.45 -14.00 5.31
CA VAL A 59 -7.56 -13.37 3.99
C VAL A 59 -6.48 -13.94 3.09
N HIS A 60 -6.89 -14.40 1.91
CA HIS A 60 -5.99 -14.78 0.83
C HIS A 60 -5.84 -13.61 -0.14
N PRO A 61 -4.62 -13.27 -0.58
CA PRO A 61 -4.40 -12.15 -1.50
C PRO A 61 -5.21 -12.27 -2.79
N SER A 62 -5.22 -13.47 -3.38
CA SER A 62 -6.06 -13.85 -4.51
C SER A 62 -6.26 -15.37 -4.51
N ARG A 63 -7.03 -15.89 -5.47
CA ARG A 63 -7.19 -17.35 -5.67
C ARG A 63 -5.87 -18.07 -5.97
N ALA A 64 -4.87 -17.38 -6.49
CA ALA A 64 -3.57 -17.94 -6.82
C ALA A 64 -2.68 -18.17 -5.60
N TYR A 65 -2.98 -17.54 -4.46
CA TYR A 65 -2.13 -17.57 -3.27
C TYR A 65 -2.81 -18.34 -2.14
N SER A 66 -2.20 -19.45 -1.71
CA SER A 66 -2.69 -20.29 -0.61
C SER A 66 -2.24 -19.81 0.79
N GLY A 67 -1.30 -18.88 0.85
CA GLY A 67 -0.79 -18.31 2.11
C GLY A 67 -1.65 -17.15 2.61
N VAL A 68 -1.52 -16.86 3.90
CA VAL A 68 -2.11 -15.69 4.57
C VAL A 68 -0.99 -14.75 4.93
N TRP A 69 -0.94 -13.58 4.29
CA TRP A 69 0.07 -12.56 4.54
C TRP A 69 -0.48 -11.47 5.45
N LEU A 70 0.32 -10.99 6.37
CA LEU A 70 -0.09 -9.91 7.27
C LEU A 70 -0.39 -8.63 6.49
N ARG A 71 0.48 -8.25 5.55
CA ARG A 71 0.30 -7.09 4.70
C ARG A 71 -1.04 -7.10 3.97
N ASP A 72 -1.33 -8.21 3.29
CA ASP A 72 -2.56 -8.37 2.51
C ASP A 72 -3.80 -8.37 3.42
N SER A 73 -3.71 -9.03 4.57
CA SER A 73 -4.78 -9.04 5.57
C SER A 73 -5.06 -7.64 6.12
N PHE A 74 -4.02 -6.87 6.43
CA PHE A 74 -4.16 -5.50 6.93
C PHE A 74 -4.89 -4.62 5.91
N TRP A 75 -4.39 -4.56 4.68
CA TRP A 75 -4.98 -3.69 3.66
C TRP A 75 -6.40 -4.13 3.30
N THR A 76 -6.64 -5.43 3.13
CA THR A 76 -7.96 -5.95 2.76
C THR A 76 -8.98 -5.70 3.85
N LEU A 77 -8.70 -6.11 5.10
CA LEU A 77 -9.68 -6.02 6.18
C LEU A 77 -9.96 -4.58 6.61
N THR A 78 -8.94 -3.71 6.55
CA THR A 78 -9.13 -2.28 6.76
C THR A 78 -9.97 -1.67 5.64
N GLY A 79 -9.79 -2.09 4.39
CA GLY A 79 -10.61 -1.69 3.25
C GLY A 79 -12.06 -2.13 3.38
N LEU A 80 -12.29 -3.38 3.75
CA LEU A 80 -13.62 -3.96 3.96
C LEU A 80 -14.36 -3.38 5.18
N GLY A 81 -13.61 -2.84 6.16
CA GLY A 81 -14.18 -2.23 7.36
C GLY A 81 -14.85 -3.21 8.34
N ASP A 82 -14.57 -4.51 8.25
CA ASP A 82 -15.08 -5.51 9.19
C ASP A 82 -14.18 -5.61 10.43
N ALA A 83 -14.64 -5.01 11.47
CA ALA A 83 -13.96 -4.92 12.75
C ALA A 83 -13.76 -6.26 13.47
N ALA A 84 -14.76 -7.08 13.44
CA ALA A 84 -14.71 -8.36 14.15
C ALA A 84 -13.69 -9.28 13.49
N LEU A 85 -13.73 -9.36 12.17
CA LEU A 85 -12.78 -10.14 11.39
C LEU A 85 -11.35 -9.58 11.45
N GLY A 86 -11.21 -8.24 11.42
CA GLY A 86 -9.94 -7.55 11.62
C GLY A 86 -9.29 -7.90 12.96
N SER A 87 -10.04 -7.82 14.06
CA SER A 87 -9.55 -8.20 15.38
C SER A 87 -9.18 -9.69 15.49
N HIS A 88 -9.95 -10.59 14.88
CA HIS A 88 -9.64 -12.02 14.86
C HIS A 88 -8.40 -12.33 14.03
N ALA A 89 -8.26 -11.73 12.85
CA ALA A 89 -7.06 -11.90 12.01
C ALA A 89 -5.81 -11.37 12.74
N LEU A 90 -5.92 -10.21 13.37
CA LEU A 90 -4.83 -9.63 14.16
C LEU A 90 -4.43 -10.55 15.33
N ALA A 91 -5.40 -11.14 16.03
CA ALA A 91 -5.15 -12.14 17.09
C ALA A 91 -4.48 -13.40 16.54
N ASN A 92 -4.83 -13.85 15.33
CA ASN A 92 -4.18 -14.97 14.65
C ASN A 92 -2.68 -14.71 14.38
N PHE A 93 -2.32 -13.51 13.94
CA PHE A 93 -0.92 -13.11 13.78
C PHE A 93 -0.22 -12.97 15.13
N ALA A 94 -0.88 -12.37 16.12
CA ALA A 94 -0.37 -12.20 17.49
C ALA A 94 0.00 -13.53 18.16
N SER A 95 -0.86 -14.56 18.01
CA SER A 95 -0.64 -15.91 18.58
C SER A 95 0.60 -16.62 18.00
N ARG A 96 1.09 -16.16 16.86
CA ARG A 96 2.26 -16.69 16.15
C ARG A 96 3.50 -15.82 16.29
N GLN A 97 3.50 -14.86 17.24
CA GLN A 97 4.70 -14.06 17.52
C GLN A 97 5.84 -14.97 17.98
N ASN A 98 7.03 -14.84 17.39
CA ASN A 98 8.18 -15.63 17.79
C ASN A 98 8.83 -15.11 19.11
N HIS A 99 9.87 -15.83 19.59
CA HIS A 99 10.52 -15.52 20.85
C HIS A 99 11.24 -14.16 20.88
N ILE A 100 11.70 -13.63 19.72
CA ILE A 100 12.32 -12.31 19.63
C ILE A 100 11.31 -11.18 19.43
N GLY A 101 10.01 -11.47 19.37
CA GLY A 101 8.97 -10.46 19.23
C GLY A 101 8.53 -10.17 17.78
N GLN A 102 9.12 -10.83 16.80
CA GLN A 102 8.74 -10.66 15.40
C GLN A 102 7.38 -11.30 15.11
N ILE A 103 6.56 -10.60 14.36
CA ILE A 103 5.30 -11.11 13.82
C ILE A 103 5.54 -11.77 12.46
N PRO A 104 4.91 -12.92 12.15
CA PRO A 104 5.15 -13.61 10.90
C PRO A 104 4.73 -12.76 9.69
N THR A 105 5.49 -12.87 8.62
CA THR A 105 5.15 -12.31 7.31
C THR A 105 3.94 -13.01 6.74
N GLN A 106 3.96 -14.34 6.85
CA GLN A 106 2.87 -15.20 6.36
C GLN A 106 2.78 -16.50 7.15
N PHE A 107 1.65 -17.16 7.06
CA PHE A 107 1.45 -18.55 7.43
C PHE A 107 0.49 -19.23 6.45
N ALA A 108 0.57 -20.56 6.35
CA ALA A 108 -0.42 -21.34 5.63
C ALA A 108 -1.40 -21.97 6.63
N VAL A 109 -2.67 -22.06 6.27
CA VAL A 109 -3.71 -22.61 7.14
C VAL A 109 -3.48 -24.11 7.33
N PHE A 110 -2.98 -24.80 6.30
CA PHE A 110 -2.89 -26.27 6.27
C PHE A 110 -1.49 -26.86 6.17
N LEU A 111 -0.44 -26.04 5.93
CA LEU A 111 0.90 -26.55 5.64
C LEU A 111 1.98 -25.65 6.24
N ARG A 112 2.87 -26.22 7.04
CA ARG A 112 4.10 -25.61 7.59
C ARG A 112 3.85 -24.43 8.52
N GLY A 113 4.72 -24.24 9.50
CA GLY A 113 4.67 -23.16 10.48
C GLY A 113 4.77 -21.78 9.85
N PRO A 114 4.65 -20.73 10.69
CA PRO A 114 4.75 -19.35 10.26
C PRO A 114 6.12 -19.04 9.65
N ILE A 115 6.14 -18.19 8.63
CA ILE A 115 7.35 -17.70 7.97
C ILE A 115 7.64 -16.29 8.48
N TYR A 116 8.85 -16.08 8.95
CA TYR A 116 9.33 -14.79 9.46
C TYR A 116 10.37 -14.24 8.49
N LYS A 117 10.06 -13.13 7.85
CA LYS A 117 10.98 -12.40 6.99
C LYS A 117 11.30 -11.05 7.62
N PRO A 118 12.48 -10.48 7.37
CA PRO A 118 12.84 -9.17 7.89
C PRO A 118 12.20 -8.04 7.05
N ASP A 119 10.89 -8.06 6.95
CA ASP A 119 10.06 -7.14 6.17
C ASP A 119 9.26 -6.18 7.05
N GLU A 120 8.21 -5.60 6.48
CA GLU A 120 7.32 -4.64 7.12
C GLU A 120 6.29 -5.23 8.09
N SER A 121 6.17 -6.57 8.20
CA SER A 121 5.02 -7.20 8.88
C SER A 121 4.87 -6.78 10.34
N THR A 122 5.96 -6.71 11.11
CA THR A 122 5.88 -6.26 12.50
C THR A 122 5.55 -4.77 12.63
N LEU A 123 5.96 -3.94 11.66
CA LEU A 123 5.58 -2.52 11.58
C LEU A 123 4.08 -2.38 11.33
N LEU A 124 3.57 -3.06 10.30
CA LEU A 124 2.14 -3.06 9.96
C LEU A 124 1.29 -3.63 11.10
N PHE A 125 1.77 -4.62 11.84
CA PHE A 125 1.07 -5.16 13.02
C PHE A 125 0.85 -4.10 14.10
N LEU A 126 1.85 -3.29 14.42
CA LEU A 126 1.71 -2.18 15.37
C LEU A 126 0.75 -1.10 14.85
N ILE A 127 0.82 -0.78 13.57
CA ILE A 127 -0.07 0.19 12.91
C ILE A 127 -1.51 -0.31 12.94
N TRP A 128 -1.74 -1.56 12.55
CA TRP A 128 -3.06 -2.19 12.58
C TRP A 128 -3.63 -2.25 13.98
N SER A 129 -2.81 -2.61 14.97
CA SER A 129 -3.22 -2.63 16.38
C SER A 129 -3.69 -1.26 16.87
N ALA A 130 -3.05 -0.18 16.44
CA ALA A 130 -3.48 1.18 16.78
C ALA A 130 -4.79 1.55 16.07
N TRP A 131 -4.95 1.18 14.82
CA TRP A 131 -6.18 1.39 14.07
C TRP A 131 -7.36 0.63 14.71
N GLU A 132 -7.16 -0.64 15.08
CA GLU A 132 -8.17 -1.43 15.79
C GLU A 132 -8.57 -0.77 17.14
N ALA A 133 -7.58 -0.33 17.93
CA ALA A 133 -7.85 0.34 19.20
C ALA A 133 -8.66 1.63 19.03
N GLN A 134 -8.44 2.37 17.96
CA GLN A 134 -9.16 3.62 17.67
C GLN A 134 -10.60 3.39 17.18
N HIS A 135 -10.86 2.29 16.49
CA HIS A 135 -12.14 2.05 15.83
C HIS A 135 -13.00 1.01 16.56
N HIS A 136 -12.40 0.04 17.21
CA HIS A 136 -13.11 -1.14 17.75
C HIS A 136 -12.75 -1.49 19.19
N GLY A 137 -11.72 -0.84 19.76
CA GLY A 137 -11.32 -1.01 21.13
C GLY A 137 -10.66 -2.37 21.48
N ARG A 138 -10.26 -3.18 20.48
CA ARG A 138 -9.75 -4.54 20.69
C ARG A 138 -8.34 -4.77 20.12
N PRO A 139 -7.30 -4.06 20.61
CA PRO A 139 -5.93 -4.35 20.25
C PRO A 139 -5.48 -5.67 20.89
N PRO A 140 -4.40 -6.30 20.36
CA PRO A 140 -3.75 -7.45 21.00
C PRO A 140 -3.27 -7.16 22.41
N ALA A 141 -2.98 -8.23 23.17
CA ALA A 141 -2.48 -8.11 24.53
C ALA A 141 -1.22 -7.21 24.59
N ARG A 142 -1.13 -6.36 25.62
CA ARG A 142 -0.03 -5.40 25.81
C ARG A 142 1.36 -6.08 25.77
N THR A 143 1.49 -7.28 26.29
CA THR A 143 2.76 -8.05 26.28
C THR A 143 3.22 -8.40 24.86
N VAL A 144 2.30 -8.76 23.96
CA VAL A 144 2.57 -9.02 22.53
C VAL A 144 3.03 -7.72 21.86
N LEU A 145 2.32 -6.63 22.09
CA LEU A 145 2.64 -5.31 21.52
C LEU A 145 4.00 -4.80 21.99
N MET A 146 4.34 -4.96 23.28
CA MET A 146 5.64 -4.58 23.83
C MET A 146 6.80 -5.38 23.23
N ARG A 147 6.61 -6.69 23.00
CA ARG A 147 7.62 -7.53 22.34
C ARG A 147 7.79 -7.16 20.87
N ALA A 148 6.70 -6.88 20.16
CA ALA A 148 6.75 -6.37 18.79
C ALA A 148 7.48 -5.03 18.71
N LEU A 149 7.22 -4.12 19.63
CA LEU A 149 7.92 -2.83 19.72
C LEU A 149 9.40 -2.99 20.02
N ALA A 150 9.78 -3.89 20.93
CA ALA A 150 11.18 -4.19 21.22
C ALA A 150 11.91 -4.68 19.98
N TYR A 151 11.34 -5.66 19.26
CA TYR A 151 11.89 -6.16 17.99
C TYR A 151 12.10 -5.03 16.96
N VAL A 152 11.12 -4.14 16.81
CA VAL A 152 11.21 -3.01 15.87
C VAL A 152 12.28 -2.02 16.28
N ARG A 153 12.45 -1.74 17.59
CA ARG A 153 13.49 -0.86 18.12
C ARG A 153 14.90 -1.40 17.89
N ASP A 154 15.11 -2.70 18.08
CA ASP A 154 16.39 -3.35 17.84
C ASP A 154 16.86 -3.23 16.39
N ARG A 155 15.91 -3.12 15.45
CA ARG A 155 16.19 -2.92 14.03
C ARG A 155 16.37 -1.47 13.62
N ALA A 156 16.16 -0.53 14.54
CA ALA A 156 16.16 0.90 14.24
C ALA A 156 17.17 1.70 15.07
N PRO A 157 18.49 1.37 15.02
CA PRO A 157 19.51 2.12 15.73
C PRO A 157 19.50 3.58 15.30
N GLY A 158 19.49 4.49 16.28
CA GLY A 158 19.45 5.93 16.00
C GLY A 158 18.17 6.44 15.32
N GLY A 159 17.13 5.62 15.19
CA GLY A 159 15.88 5.98 14.53
C GLY A 159 15.82 5.62 13.02
N LEU A 160 16.82 4.89 12.53
CA LEU A 160 16.92 4.42 11.15
C LEU A 160 16.57 2.94 11.07
N TYR A 161 15.43 2.58 10.50
CA TYR A 161 15.01 1.20 10.36
C TYR A 161 15.81 0.49 9.26
N LEU A 162 16.67 -0.45 9.68
CA LEU A 162 17.60 -1.14 8.82
C LEU A 162 16.94 -2.34 8.14
N SER A 163 16.90 -2.32 6.80
CA SER A 163 16.56 -3.45 5.96
C SER A 163 17.78 -4.31 5.71
N HIS A 164 17.65 -5.64 5.86
CA HIS A 164 18.75 -6.59 5.60
C HIS A 164 19.03 -6.73 4.10
N THR A 165 20.17 -7.35 3.79
CA THR A 165 20.51 -7.75 2.43
C THR A 165 19.65 -8.91 1.95
N GLY A 166 19.49 -9.05 0.64
CA GLY A 166 18.69 -10.10 0.01
C GLY A 166 17.33 -9.63 -0.46
N ASP A 167 16.42 -10.58 -0.66
CA ASP A 167 15.02 -10.38 -0.97
C ASP A 167 14.13 -10.36 0.29
N TYR A 168 12.85 -10.08 0.14
CA TYR A 168 11.87 -9.99 1.24
C TYR A 168 12.28 -9.01 2.35
N THR A 169 12.83 -7.86 1.96
CA THR A 169 13.23 -6.83 2.93
C THR A 169 12.16 -5.76 3.14
N SER A 170 11.09 -5.83 2.36
CA SER A 170 9.96 -4.91 2.31
C SER A 170 8.82 -5.58 1.53
N TRP A 171 7.82 -4.80 1.06
CA TRP A 171 6.83 -5.29 0.13
C TRP A 171 7.45 -5.79 -1.20
N TYR A 172 8.66 -5.35 -1.53
CA TYR A 172 9.41 -5.87 -2.67
C TYR A 172 10.03 -7.23 -2.34
N ASP A 173 9.21 -8.25 -2.39
CA ASP A 173 9.60 -9.62 -2.06
C ASP A 173 10.61 -10.22 -3.04
N SER A 174 10.70 -9.68 -4.24
CA SER A 174 11.63 -10.11 -5.29
C SER A 174 12.84 -9.19 -5.50
N PHE A 175 12.82 -7.94 -5.02
CA PHE A 175 13.93 -7.01 -5.17
C PHE A 175 15.08 -7.40 -4.24
N ARG A 176 16.29 -7.48 -4.79
CA ARG A 176 17.51 -7.80 -4.04
C ARG A 176 18.19 -6.56 -3.53
N LEU A 177 18.18 -6.39 -2.22
CA LEU A 177 18.97 -5.36 -1.57
C LEU A 177 20.42 -5.86 -1.42
N GLY A 178 21.35 -5.27 -2.17
CA GLY A 178 22.77 -5.70 -2.21
C GLY A 178 23.56 -5.39 -0.93
N ARG A 179 23.05 -4.52 -0.07
CA ARG A 179 23.63 -4.14 1.22
C ARG A 179 22.57 -3.72 2.21
N THR A 180 22.85 -3.85 3.49
CA THR A 180 22.00 -3.29 4.56
C THR A 180 21.85 -1.77 4.36
N GLY A 181 20.62 -1.29 4.46
CA GLY A 181 20.30 0.12 4.26
C GLY A 181 18.91 0.46 4.75
N VAL A 182 18.54 1.72 4.60
CA VAL A 182 17.21 2.22 4.96
C VAL A 182 16.38 2.36 3.69
N LEU A 183 15.24 1.70 3.65
CA LEU A 183 14.27 1.82 2.56
C LEU A 183 13.18 2.81 2.94
N ALA A 184 12.76 3.69 2.02
CA ALA A 184 11.78 4.73 2.30
C ALA A 184 10.42 4.16 2.74
N TYR A 185 9.97 3.10 2.10
CA TYR A 185 8.76 2.40 2.50
C TYR A 185 8.83 1.92 3.96
N ASN A 186 9.87 1.15 4.33
CA ASN A 186 10.03 0.65 5.69
C ASN A 186 10.26 1.77 6.72
N GLN A 187 11.03 2.80 6.37
CA GLN A 187 11.29 3.92 7.26
C GLN A 187 10.03 4.76 7.51
N GLY A 188 9.23 4.97 6.46
CA GLY A 188 7.93 5.62 6.60
C GLY A 188 6.99 4.84 7.50
N LEU A 189 6.88 3.51 7.30
CA LEU A 189 6.12 2.63 8.18
C LEU A 189 6.66 2.61 9.61
N TYR A 190 7.98 2.64 9.80
CA TYR A 190 8.59 2.72 11.13
C TYR A 190 8.18 3.99 11.87
N ALA A 191 8.21 5.14 11.20
CA ALA A 191 7.78 6.40 11.81
C ALA A 191 6.28 6.36 12.21
N VAL A 192 5.43 5.74 11.39
CA VAL A 192 4.01 5.51 11.70
C VAL A 192 3.84 4.50 12.83
N ALA A 193 4.61 3.40 12.85
CA ALA A 193 4.57 2.41 13.93
C ALA A 193 4.96 3.01 15.29
N MET A 194 5.91 3.96 15.33
CA MET A 194 6.25 4.69 16.54
C MET A 194 5.12 5.61 17.01
N GLN A 195 4.42 6.29 16.09
CA GLN A 195 3.23 7.07 16.41
C GLN A 195 2.11 6.16 16.94
N SER A 196 1.91 4.99 16.30
CA SER A 196 0.96 3.95 16.71
C SER A 196 1.25 3.40 18.10
N ALA A 197 2.51 3.08 18.38
CA ALA A 197 2.93 2.60 19.69
C ALA A 197 2.71 3.66 20.80
N ARG A 198 2.87 4.95 20.48
CA ARG A 198 2.53 6.03 21.40
C ARG A 198 1.03 6.11 21.65
N SER A 199 0.20 6.00 20.61
CA SER A 199 -1.27 6.02 20.77
C SER A 199 -1.78 4.83 21.58
N LEU A 200 -1.09 3.69 21.51
CA LEU A 200 -1.32 2.49 22.32
C LEU A 200 -0.68 2.55 23.73
N HIS A 201 -0.11 3.69 24.12
CA HIS A 201 0.55 3.90 25.42
C HIS A 201 1.67 2.90 25.73
N LEU A 202 2.48 2.52 24.72
CA LEU A 202 3.58 1.56 24.86
C LEU A 202 4.92 2.20 25.28
N GLY A 203 4.91 3.43 25.79
CA GLY A 203 6.11 4.09 26.30
C GLY A 203 7.02 4.67 25.20
N VAL A 204 6.46 5.08 24.06
CA VAL A 204 7.17 5.79 23.01
C VAL A 204 7.10 7.30 23.26
N GLY A 205 8.27 7.94 23.36
CA GLY A 205 8.38 9.39 23.58
C GLY A 205 8.39 10.21 22.27
N GLY A 206 8.12 11.51 22.40
CA GLY A 206 8.15 12.43 21.26
C GLY A 206 9.51 12.50 20.55
N ALA A 207 10.60 12.44 21.29
CA ALA A 207 11.96 12.45 20.73
C ALA A 207 12.25 11.20 19.87
N GLU A 208 11.70 10.04 20.22
CA GLU A 208 11.85 8.80 19.44
C GLU A 208 11.09 8.91 18.11
N ILE A 209 9.86 9.42 18.13
CA ILE A 209 9.08 9.69 16.92
C ILE A 209 9.81 10.72 16.04
N ALA A 210 10.33 11.79 16.64
CA ALA A 210 11.05 12.83 15.89
C ALA A 210 12.29 12.25 15.17
N ARG A 211 13.04 11.35 15.80
CA ARG A 211 14.18 10.65 15.16
C ARG A 211 13.71 9.76 14.00
N ALA A 212 12.64 9.00 14.17
CA ALA A 212 12.09 8.16 13.11
C ALA A 212 11.64 8.98 11.89
N VAL A 213 10.97 10.11 12.12
CA VAL A 213 10.56 11.06 11.08
C VAL A 213 11.78 11.73 10.42
N ALA A 214 12.79 12.12 11.20
CA ALA A 214 14.04 12.67 10.65
C ALA A 214 14.75 11.65 9.74
N GLY A 215 14.78 10.37 10.14
CA GLY A 215 15.27 9.28 9.31
C GLY A 215 14.51 9.15 7.98
N TYR A 216 13.20 9.31 7.99
CA TYR A 216 12.40 9.29 6.76
C TYR A 216 12.72 10.49 5.86
N ARG A 217 12.78 11.68 6.43
CA ARG A 217 13.14 12.92 5.72
C ARG A 217 14.55 12.88 5.12
N SER A 218 15.49 12.20 5.74
CA SER A 218 16.86 12.06 5.23
C SER A 218 16.95 11.30 3.91
N LEU A 219 15.88 10.59 3.52
CA LEU A 219 15.79 9.91 2.23
C LEU A 219 15.33 10.82 1.10
N VAL A 220 14.90 12.04 1.37
CA VAL A 220 14.62 13.04 0.33
C VAL A 220 15.95 13.43 -0.33
N ASP A 221 15.99 13.37 -1.65
CA ASP A 221 17.14 13.78 -2.43
C ASP A 221 17.38 15.29 -2.32
N HIS A 222 18.53 15.68 -1.81
CA HIS A 222 18.82 17.11 -1.58
C HIS A 222 18.93 17.94 -2.86
N ARG A 223 19.25 17.30 -3.98
CA ARG A 223 19.42 17.97 -5.26
C ARG A 223 18.11 18.14 -6.02
N HIS A 224 17.25 17.11 -5.98
CA HIS A 224 16.05 17.06 -6.80
C HIS A 224 14.76 17.12 -5.99
N GLY A 225 14.84 16.99 -4.67
CA GLY A 225 13.71 17.13 -3.76
C GLY A 225 12.77 15.93 -3.66
N TYR A 226 12.94 14.88 -4.47
CA TYR A 226 12.08 13.70 -4.42
C TYR A 226 12.51 12.69 -3.35
N LEU A 227 11.59 11.86 -2.89
CA LEU A 227 11.86 10.76 -1.97
C LEU A 227 12.50 9.59 -2.73
N ARG A 228 13.75 9.27 -2.42
CA ARG A 228 14.47 8.12 -2.99
C ARG A 228 13.95 6.81 -2.40
N MET A 229 14.05 5.72 -3.15
CA MET A 229 13.71 4.38 -2.66
C MET A 229 14.46 3.98 -1.38
N GLY A 230 15.70 4.45 -1.20
CA GLY A 230 16.47 4.14 0.00
C GLY A 230 17.89 4.70 0.02
N THR A 231 18.61 4.42 1.08
CA THR A 231 20.00 4.85 1.26
C THR A 231 20.90 4.28 0.16
N GLY A 232 21.50 5.15 -0.65
CA GLY A 232 22.37 4.76 -1.77
C GLY A 232 21.64 4.07 -2.93
N LEU A 233 20.31 4.09 -2.93
CA LEU A 233 19.45 3.65 -4.01
C LEU A 233 18.79 4.88 -4.63
N ASN A 234 19.36 5.36 -5.73
CA ASN A 234 18.80 6.49 -6.49
C ASN A 234 17.74 5.98 -7.46
N TYR A 235 16.76 5.26 -6.93
CA TYR A 235 15.62 4.72 -7.64
C TYR A 235 14.36 5.48 -7.26
N HIS A 236 13.43 5.56 -8.19
CA HIS A 236 12.08 6.05 -7.96
C HIS A 236 11.19 4.89 -7.51
N ASP A 237 10.46 5.09 -6.44
CA ASP A 237 9.48 4.14 -5.95
C ASP A 237 8.36 4.86 -5.19
N ILE A 238 7.18 4.85 -5.79
CA ILE A 238 6.03 5.57 -5.27
C ILE A 238 5.51 4.97 -3.95
N SER A 239 5.77 3.69 -3.68
CA SER A 239 5.38 3.04 -2.44
C SER A 239 6.01 3.69 -1.20
N GLY A 240 7.13 4.39 -1.39
CA GLY A 240 7.76 5.17 -0.33
C GLY A 240 6.82 6.18 0.35
N LEU A 241 5.80 6.68 -0.35
CA LEU A 241 4.79 7.60 0.21
C LEU A 241 3.73 6.92 1.10
N THR A 242 3.70 5.60 1.19
CA THR A 242 2.74 4.88 2.06
C THR A 242 2.82 5.32 3.52
N GLY A 243 4.03 5.53 4.04
CA GLY A 243 4.21 6.03 5.41
C GLY A 243 3.64 7.43 5.60
N GLU A 244 3.83 8.33 4.63
CA GLU A 244 3.25 9.67 4.66
C GLU A 244 1.73 9.62 4.65
N PHE A 245 1.14 8.83 3.76
CA PHE A 245 -0.31 8.63 3.71
C PHE A 245 -0.86 8.14 5.05
N LEU A 246 -0.26 7.10 5.63
CA LEU A 246 -0.71 6.53 6.90
C LEU A 246 -0.59 7.52 8.08
N SER A 247 0.49 8.31 8.12
CA SER A 247 0.67 9.34 9.14
C SER A 247 -0.40 10.44 9.04
N LEU A 248 -0.71 10.89 7.83
CA LEU A 248 -1.78 11.84 7.57
C LEU A 248 -3.16 11.25 7.90
N TRP A 249 -3.40 10.02 7.51
CA TRP A 249 -4.68 9.34 7.76
C TRP A 249 -4.94 9.11 9.24
N LEU A 250 -4.02 8.43 9.94
CA LEU A 250 -4.24 7.97 11.32
C LEU A 250 -4.00 9.05 12.36
N PHE A 251 -3.07 9.97 12.10
CA PHE A 251 -2.58 10.91 13.12
C PHE A 251 -2.68 12.38 12.70
N HIS A 252 -3.13 12.67 11.48
CA HIS A 252 -3.22 14.04 10.93
C HIS A 252 -1.88 14.81 10.99
N ARG A 253 -0.77 14.09 10.78
CA ARG A 253 0.59 14.64 10.92
C ARG A 253 1.39 14.42 9.65
N PRO A 254 1.70 15.48 8.89
CA PRO A 254 2.61 15.37 7.77
C PRO A 254 4.04 15.09 8.27
N MET A 255 4.72 14.16 7.64
CA MET A 255 6.13 13.86 7.89
C MET A 255 7.03 14.50 6.84
N LEU A 256 6.57 14.62 5.59
CA LEU A 256 7.27 15.25 4.48
C LEU A 256 6.75 16.68 4.24
N SER A 257 7.51 17.48 3.51
CA SER A 257 7.04 18.79 3.01
C SER A 257 6.23 18.62 1.72
N ASP A 258 5.34 19.60 1.43
CA ASP A 258 4.59 19.65 0.17
C ASP A 258 5.52 19.61 -1.05
N ALA A 259 6.68 20.27 -0.96
CA ALA A 259 7.69 20.27 -2.01
C ALA A 259 8.25 18.87 -2.28
N ALA A 260 8.53 18.08 -1.21
CA ALA A 260 9.05 16.72 -1.35
C ALA A 260 8.00 15.77 -1.91
N VAL A 261 6.75 15.85 -1.47
CA VAL A 261 5.64 15.06 -2.01
C VAL A 261 5.41 15.40 -3.49
N ARG A 262 5.35 16.69 -3.81
CA ARG A 262 5.21 17.18 -5.20
C ARG A 262 6.35 16.66 -6.09
N ALA A 263 7.60 16.83 -5.67
CA ALA A 263 8.76 16.36 -6.44
C ALA A 263 8.71 14.85 -6.66
N THR A 264 8.34 14.07 -5.64
CA THR A 264 8.21 12.62 -5.76
C THR A 264 7.15 12.23 -6.80
N LEU A 265 5.97 12.85 -6.77
CA LEU A 265 4.89 12.55 -7.73
C LEU A 265 5.22 13.00 -9.17
N LEU A 266 6.01 14.06 -9.34
CA LEU A 266 6.37 14.59 -10.66
C LEU A 266 7.55 13.85 -11.32
N THR A 267 8.47 13.33 -10.52
CA THR A 267 9.65 12.61 -11.04
C THR A 267 9.39 11.13 -11.29
N GLN A 268 8.36 10.56 -10.68
CA GLN A 268 7.98 9.17 -10.89
C GLN A 268 7.41 8.98 -12.31
N PRO A 269 7.88 8.00 -13.10
CA PRO A 269 7.31 7.72 -14.41
C PRO A 269 5.82 7.41 -14.34
N ALA A 270 5.03 8.18 -15.09
CA ALA A 270 3.58 8.07 -15.08
C ALA A 270 3.10 6.91 -15.98
N PHE A 271 2.03 6.25 -15.57
CA PHE A 271 1.36 5.23 -16.34
C PHE A 271 -0.16 5.27 -16.09
N ARG A 272 -0.96 5.61 -17.10
CA ARG A 272 -2.44 5.61 -17.04
C ARG A 272 -3.01 6.18 -15.72
N GLY A 273 -2.52 7.36 -15.31
CA GLY A 273 -2.90 7.99 -14.05
C GLY A 273 -2.08 7.55 -12.83
N GLY A 274 -1.54 6.34 -12.80
CA GLY A 274 -0.61 5.82 -11.78
C GLY A 274 0.85 5.99 -12.14
N PHE A 275 1.70 5.08 -11.63
CA PHE A 275 3.15 5.16 -11.72
C PHE A 275 3.80 3.80 -11.95
N ALA A 276 4.92 3.78 -12.66
CA ALA A 276 5.79 2.61 -12.71
C ALA A 276 6.63 2.55 -11.43
N VAL A 277 6.53 1.46 -10.63
CA VAL A 277 7.32 1.29 -9.40
C VAL A 277 8.73 0.80 -9.67
N VAL A 278 9.66 1.06 -8.77
CA VAL A 278 11.06 0.58 -8.76
C VAL A 278 11.75 0.73 -10.13
N VAL A 279 11.94 1.98 -10.53
CA VAL A 279 12.71 2.34 -11.72
C VAL A 279 13.97 3.12 -11.34
N ASP A 280 14.98 3.17 -12.21
CA ASP A 280 16.19 3.95 -11.95
C ASP A 280 15.92 5.47 -11.95
N GLY A 281 16.89 6.28 -11.52
CA GLY A 281 16.77 7.74 -11.47
C GLY A 281 16.54 8.43 -12.83
N ARG A 282 16.50 7.67 -13.93
CA ARG A 282 16.12 8.12 -15.27
C ARG A 282 14.78 7.53 -15.73
N GLY A 283 14.07 6.85 -14.85
CA GLY A 283 12.79 6.22 -15.15
C GLY A 283 12.88 4.94 -16.00
N ARG A 284 14.05 4.28 -16.05
CA ARG A 284 14.24 3.03 -16.80
C ARG A 284 14.06 1.82 -15.90
N TYR A 285 13.58 0.73 -16.44
CA TYR A 285 13.47 -0.56 -15.75
C TYR A 285 14.84 -1.05 -15.27
N LEU A 286 14.87 -1.74 -14.14
CA LEU A 286 16.11 -2.24 -13.56
C LEU A 286 16.57 -3.52 -14.26
N PRO A 287 17.91 -3.80 -14.30
CA PRO A 287 18.41 -5.01 -14.88
C PRO A 287 17.96 -6.25 -14.09
N ARG A 288 17.76 -7.37 -14.77
CA ARG A 288 17.29 -8.65 -14.21
C ARG A 288 18.00 -9.08 -12.91
N ARG A 289 19.31 -8.83 -12.80
CA ARG A 289 20.09 -9.16 -11.59
C ARG A 289 19.64 -8.44 -10.32
N SER A 290 18.83 -7.40 -10.44
CA SER A 290 18.25 -6.67 -9.32
C SER A 290 17.14 -7.45 -8.60
N PHE A 291 16.69 -8.57 -9.16
CA PHE A 291 15.57 -9.35 -8.64
C PHE A 291 15.96 -10.81 -8.39
N SER A 292 15.31 -11.44 -7.41
CA SER A 292 15.49 -12.87 -7.07
C SER A 292 14.77 -13.80 -8.04
N VAL A 293 13.75 -13.30 -8.71
CA VAL A 293 12.98 -14.01 -9.74
C VAL A 293 13.13 -13.34 -11.09
N HIS A 294 12.73 -14.04 -12.16
CA HIS A 294 12.76 -13.46 -13.50
C HIS A 294 11.57 -12.51 -13.67
N LEU A 295 11.85 -11.22 -13.66
CA LEU A 295 10.89 -10.17 -13.97
C LEU A 295 11.21 -9.56 -15.33
N THR A 296 10.20 -9.46 -16.17
CA THR A 296 10.27 -8.68 -17.41
C THR A 296 10.14 -7.20 -17.12
N ASP A 297 10.62 -6.36 -18.02
CA ASP A 297 10.47 -4.91 -17.96
C ASP A 297 8.99 -4.53 -17.94
N GLY A 298 8.61 -3.63 -17.02
CA GLY A 298 7.24 -3.18 -16.85
C GLY A 298 6.33 -4.09 -16.02
N ALA A 299 6.81 -5.26 -15.62
CA ALA A 299 6.03 -6.24 -14.85
C ALA A 299 6.39 -6.25 -13.37
N TYR A 300 5.38 -6.55 -12.53
CA TYR A 300 5.53 -6.74 -11.10
C TYR A 300 6.35 -5.60 -10.46
N GLN A 301 7.39 -5.94 -9.67
CA GLN A 301 8.25 -4.95 -9.00
C GLN A 301 9.31 -4.32 -9.94
N ASN A 302 9.38 -4.71 -11.21
CA ASN A 302 10.25 -4.08 -12.21
C ASN A 302 9.46 -3.12 -13.11
N GLY A 303 8.84 -2.12 -12.50
CA GLY A 303 8.12 -1.07 -13.22
C GLY A 303 6.61 -1.29 -13.34
N GLY A 304 6.01 -2.35 -12.79
CA GLY A 304 4.56 -2.52 -12.76
C GLY A 304 3.84 -1.36 -12.05
N SER A 305 2.61 -1.05 -12.42
CA SER A 305 1.78 -0.04 -11.76
C SER A 305 0.82 -0.73 -10.79
N TRP A 306 0.95 -0.42 -9.51
CA TRP A 306 0.23 -1.07 -8.41
C TRP A 306 -0.87 -0.15 -7.88
N LEU A 307 -2.12 -0.51 -8.09
CA LEU A 307 -3.27 0.34 -7.76
C LEU A 307 -3.23 0.85 -6.31
N LEU A 308 -2.93 -0.02 -5.35
CA LEU A 308 -2.86 0.34 -3.94
C LEU A 308 -1.86 1.48 -3.68
N PHE A 309 -0.64 1.35 -4.18
CA PHE A 309 0.42 2.34 -3.96
C PHE A 309 0.20 3.60 -4.77
N ASP A 310 -0.26 3.47 -6.02
CA ASP A 310 -0.61 4.60 -6.87
C ASP A 310 -1.67 5.47 -6.20
N TYR A 311 -2.72 4.81 -5.67
CA TYR A 311 -3.86 5.49 -5.08
C TYR A 311 -3.50 6.19 -3.76
N MET A 312 -2.73 5.52 -2.88
CA MET A 312 -2.24 6.14 -1.65
C MET A 312 -1.30 7.32 -1.92
N ALA A 313 -0.43 7.20 -2.91
CA ALA A 313 0.50 8.28 -3.26
C ALA A 313 -0.25 9.52 -3.80
N LEU A 314 -1.23 9.30 -4.69
CA LEU A 314 -2.07 10.38 -5.20
C LEU A 314 -2.92 11.00 -4.09
N ALA A 315 -3.49 10.18 -3.19
CA ALA A 315 -4.21 10.66 -2.02
C ALA A 315 -3.30 11.48 -1.08
N THR A 316 -2.04 11.09 -0.92
CA THR A 316 -1.04 11.90 -0.22
C THR A 316 -0.89 13.27 -0.89
N GLY A 317 -0.74 13.31 -2.21
CA GLY A 317 -0.69 14.57 -2.95
C GLY A 317 -1.94 15.43 -2.75
N TRP A 318 -3.12 14.81 -2.74
CA TRP A 318 -4.37 15.52 -2.45
C TRP A 318 -4.38 16.11 -1.03
N LEU A 319 -3.95 15.32 -0.02
CA LEU A 319 -3.87 15.76 1.38
C LEU A 319 -2.82 16.88 1.59
N HIS A 320 -1.84 16.98 0.70
CA HIS A 320 -0.88 18.09 0.59
C HIS A 320 -1.36 19.22 -0.35
N HIS A 321 -2.67 19.22 -0.72
CA HIS A 321 -3.28 20.25 -1.57
C HIS A 321 -2.63 20.43 -2.95
N LEU A 322 -2.03 19.38 -3.52
CA LEU A 322 -1.41 19.44 -4.83
C LEU A 322 -2.47 19.41 -5.95
N PRO A 323 -2.37 20.27 -6.97
CA PRO A 323 -3.32 20.29 -8.06
C PRO A 323 -3.20 19.06 -8.99
N GLY A 324 -4.30 18.69 -9.64
CA GLY A 324 -4.35 17.64 -10.69
C GLY A 324 -4.33 16.19 -10.19
N VAL A 325 -4.16 15.96 -8.88
CA VAL A 325 -4.09 14.58 -8.35
C VAL A 325 -5.44 13.87 -8.38
N ALA A 326 -6.54 14.56 -8.19
CA ALA A 326 -7.89 13.97 -8.25
C ALA A 326 -8.18 13.39 -9.64
N GLU A 327 -7.82 14.12 -10.71
CA GLU A 327 -7.99 13.62 -12.08
C GLU A 327 -7.08 12.40 -12.35
N ARG A 328 -5.88 12.39 -11.82
CA ARG A 328 -4.99 11.22 -11.93
C ARG A 328 -5.54 10.00 -11.19
N MET A 329 -6.09 10.18 -9.98
CA MET A 329 -6.76 9.10 -9.23
C MET A 329 -7.89 8.50 -10.06
N ARG A 330 -8.73 9.37 -10.66
CA ARG A 330 -9.80 8.94 -11.55
C ARG A 330 -9.29 8.16 -12.76
N SER A 331 -8.29 8.69 -13.46
CA SER A 331 -7.67 8.02 -14.61
C SER A 331 -7.11 6.66 -14.25
N ARG A 332 -6.50 6.52 -13.06
CA ARG A 332 -5.94 5.26 -12.57
C ARG A 332 -7.03 4.21 -12.30
N LEU A 333 -8.15 4.61 -11.70
CA LEU A 333 -9.30 3.72 -11.49
C LEU A 333 -9.93 3.28 -12.80
N VAL A 334 -10.12 4.21 -13.75
CA VAL A 334 -10.63 3.87 -15.09
C VAL A 334 -9.73 2.83 -15.74
N ALA A 335 -8.40 3.01 -15.70
CA ALA A 335 -7.46 2.05 -16.26
C ALA A 335 -7.55 0.66 -15.61
N GLU A 336 -7.81 0.61 -14.29
CA GLU A 336 -7.99 -0.66 -13.58
C GLU A 336 -9.25 -1.39 -14.04
N PHE A 337 -10.39 -0.69 -14.13
CA PHE A 337 -11.65 -1.29 -14.56
C PHE A 337 -11.66 -1.64 -16.06
N GLU A 338 -10.92 -0.92 -16.90
CA GLU A 338 -10.70 -1.29 -18.29
C GLU A 338 -9.87 -2.57 -18.44
N ALA A 339 -8.95 -2.83 -17.51
CA ALA A 339 -8.12 -4.03 -17.52
C ALA A 339 -8.90 -5.30 -17.17
N GLY A 340 -10.01 -5.19 -16.41
CA GLY A 340 -10.84 -6.33 -16.07
C GLY A 340 -11.92 -6.03 -15.03
N PRO A 341 -12.80 -7.01 -14.77
CA PRO A 341 -13.93 -6.86 -13.86
C PRO A 341 -13.56 -6.97 -12.38
N THR A 342 -12.33 -7.34 -12.06
CA THR A 342 -11.79 -7.47 -10.70
C THR A 342 -10.46 -6.75 -10.61
N PHE A 343 -10.01 -6.44 -9.39
CA PHE A 343 -8.72 -5.80 -9.20
C PHE A 343 -7.56 -6.71 -9.61
N ARG A 344 -6.59 -6.12 -10.30
CA ARG A 344 -5.33 -6.76 -10.67
C ARG A 344 -4.31 -6.61 -9.54
N GLU A 345 -3.32 -7.50 -9.51
CA GLU A 345 -2.17 -7.34 -8.62
C GLU A 345 -1.38 -6.10 -9.02
N TYR A 346 -1.10 -5.97 -10.32
CA TYR A 346 -0.46 -4.80 -10.95
C TYR A 346 -0.91 -4.68 -12.41
N LEU A 347 -0.60 -3.57 -13.05
CA LEU A 347 -0.70 -3.43 -14.51
C LEU A 347 0.70 -3.35 -15.12
N ASP A 348 0.94 -4.12 -16.19
CA ASP A 348 2.19 -4.07 -16.95
C ASP A 348 2.33 -2.73 -17.67
N THR A 349 3.44 -2.04 -17.45
CA THR A 349 3.70 -0.70 -18.00
C THR A 349 4.54 -0.69 -19.27
N ASN A 350 5.08 -1.85 -19.71
CA ASN A 350 5.92 -1.94 -20.89
C ASN A 350 5.09 -2.01 -22.17
N PRO A 351 5.14 -1.00 -23.06
CA PRO A 351 4.35 -0.99 -24.30
C PRO A 351 4.73 -2.09 -25.29
N ARG A 352 5.83 -2.80 -25.05
CA ARG A 352 6.26 -3.96 -25.86
C ARG A 352 5.79 -5.30 -25.29
N SER A 353 5.19 -5.30 -24.10
CA SER A 353 4.67 -6.50 -23.47
C SER A 353 3.32 -6.90 -24.07
N SER A 354 3.08 -8.20 -24.19
CA SER A 354 1.75 -8.74 -24.54
C SER A 354 0.70 -8.48 -23.46
N TYR A 355 1.14 -8.10 -22.26
CA TYR A 355 0.28 -7.77 -21.12
C TYR A 355 0.17 -6.26 -20.87
N TYR A 356 0.63 -5.40 -21.78
CA TYR A 356 0.59 -3.96 -21.59
C TYR A 356 -0.79 -3.44 -21.16
N GLY A 357 -0.84 -2.77 -20.01
CA GLY A 357 -2.07 -2.24 -19.42
C GLY A 357 -2.96 -3.29 -18.75
N THR A 358 -2.48 -4.52 -18.56
CA THR A 358 -3.15 -5.60 -17.84
C THR A 358 -2.11 -6.50 -17.15
N GLU A 359 -2.51 -7.69 -16.73
CA GLU A 359 -1.64 -8.77 -16.24
C GLU A 359 -2.21 -10.15 -16.63
N PRO A 360 -1.46 -11.26 -16.42
CA PRO A 360 -2.01 -12.59 -16.60
C PRO A 360 -3.27 -12.82 -15.75
N ALA A 361 -4.33 -13.36 -16.36
CA ALA A 361 -5.66 -13.51 -15.73
C ALA A 361 -5.68 -14.34 -14.44
N TRP A 362 -4.70 -15.21 -14.20
CA TRP A 362 -4.59 -16.00 -12.97
C TRP A 362 -4.26 -15.17 -11.72
N ARG A 363 -3.83 -13.92 -11.88
CA ARG A 363 -3.57 -12.95 -10.78
C ARG A 363 -4.76 -12.05 -10.46
N ASP A 364 -5.92 -12.34 -11.01
CA ASP A 364 -7.15 -11.59 -10.81
C ASP A 364 -7.67 -11.64 -9.36
N GLY A 365 -8.43 -10.63 -8.96
CA GLY A 365 -9.11 -10.59 -7.67
C GLY A 365 -8.15 -10.29 -6.51
N PHE A 366 -7.21 -9.35 -6.69
CA PHE A 366 -6.23 -9.02 -5.68
C PHE A 366 -6.84 -8.18 -4.56
N ALA A 367 -7.06 -8.81 -3.40
CA ALA A 367 -7.92 -8.31 -2.33
C ALA A 367 -7.43 -7.02 -1.66
N TRP A 368 -6.12 -6.81 -1.50
CA TRP A 368 -5.59 -5.64 -0.79
C TRP A 368 -5.95 -4.30 -1.45
N ASN A 369 -6.26 -4.32 -2.75
CA ASN A 369 -6.71 -3.13 -3.48
C ASN A 369 -8.07 -2.59 -2.98
N THR A 370 -8.84 -3.37 -2.22
CA THR A 370 -10.07 -2.87 -1.56
C THR A 370 -9.78 -1.74 -0.58
N PHE A 371 -8.54 -1.58 -0.14
CA PHE A 371 -8.13 -0.46 0.71
C PHE A 371 -8.35 0.91 0.07
N ILE A 372 -8.38 1.00 -1.28
CA ILE A 372 -8.65 2.28 -1.97
C ILE A 372 -10.00 2.88 -1.55
N PHE A 373 -10.99 2.05 -1.22
CA PHE A 373 -12.29 2.52 -0.75
C PHE A 373 -12.19 3.19 0.64
N ARG A 374 -11.27 2.70 1.47
CA ARG A 374 -10.94 3.39 2.74
C ARG A 374 -10.22 4.71 2.48
N VAL A 375 -9.34 4.76 1.49
CA VAL A 375 -8.67 6.00 1.07
C VAL A 375 -9.71 7.04 0.65
N ASP A 376 -10.67 6.67 -0.19
CA ASP A 376 -11.76 7.56 -0.61
C ASP A 376 -12.60 8.06 0.55
N ALA A 377 -12.94 7.20 1.50
CA ALA A 377 -13.69 7.59 2.70
C ALA A 377 -12.91 8.62 3.54
N VAL A 378 -11.59 8.48 3.66
CA VAL A 378 -10.73 9.45 4.35
C VAL A 378 -10.72 10.80 3.65
N LEU A 379 -10.63 10.80 2.32
CA LEU A 379 -10.64 12.03 1.53
C LEU A 379 -11.99 12.72 1.63
N ALA A 380 -13.09 11.99 1.53
CA ALA A 380 -14.45 12.52 1.67
C ALA A 380 -14.69 13.17 3.04
N ALA A 381 -14.27 12.53 4.12
CA ALA A 381 -14.44 13.05 5.48
C ALA A 381 -13.72 14.40 5.70
N ARG A 382 -12.60 14.62 5.01
CA ARG A 382 -11.84 15.88 5.12
C ARG A 382 -12.36 17.01 4.25
N CYS A 383 -13.29 16.76 3.35
CA CYS A 383 -13.95 17.78 2.56
C CYS A 383 -15.12 18.45 3.27
N VAL A 384 -15.67 17.77 4.27
CA VAL A 384 -16.85 18.26 5.00
C VAL A 384 -16.45 19.08 6.24
N ALA A 385 -15.19 19.01 6.66
CA ALA A 385 -14.62 19.77 7.76
C ALA A 385 -13.93 21.03 7.26
#